data_0358d43c4c5cfe7e52851060577040cd
#
_entry.id   0358d43c4c5cfe7e52851060577040cd
#
_cell.length_a   1.000
_cell.length_b   1.000
_cell.length_c   1.000
_cell.angle_alpha   90.00
_cell.angle_beta   90.00
_cell.angle_gamma   90.00
#
_symmetry.space_group_name_H-M   'P 1'
#
loop_
_entity.id
_entity.type
_entity.pdbx_description
1 polymer ?
#
loop_
_entity_poly.entity_id
_entity_poly.type
_entity_poly.pdbx_seq_one_letter_code
_entity_poly.pdbx_strand_id
1 'polypeptide(L)'
;MLSYCEMLLVFRDPPPEALIPSMLKSGALGGAIPVFDRAFQIGASCSPSELRHRLKSYIPGLPYACGVLRPETFLIDRGTGG
;
A
#
# COMPACT_ATOMS: atom_id res chain seq x y z
N MET A 1 10.58 17.70 10.29
CA MET A 1 10.26 16.35 10.80
C MET A 1 9.59 15.54 9.70
N LEU A 2 10.11 14.37 9.45
CA LEU A 2 9.54 13.49 8.44
C LEU A 2 8.31 12.78 9.02
N SER A 3 7.20 12.84 8.29
CA SER A 3 6.00 12.12 8.66
C SER A 3 6.02 10.75 7.99
N TYR A 4 5.66 9.72 8.74
CA TYR A 4 5.51 8.39 8.18
C TYR A 4 4.02 8.12 7.99
N CYS A 5 3.66 7.69 6.78
CA CYS A 5 2.28 7.44 6.42
C CYS A 5 2.10 5.97 6.07
N GLU A 6 1.07 5.35 6.62
CA GLU A 6 0.70 3.97 6.29
C GLU A 6 -0.66 3.96 5.64
N MET A 7 -0.80 3.15 4.60
CA MET A 7 -2.05 3.00 3.87
C MET A 7 -2.35 1.54 3.58
N LEU A 8 -3.62 1.23 3.40
CA LEU A 8 -4.04 -0.02 2.82
C LEU A 8 -4.23 0.21 1.33
N LEU A 9 -3.62 -0.63 0.51
CA LEU A 9 -3.73 -0.60 -0.94
C LEU A 9 -4.38 -1.89 -1.40
N VAL A 10 -5.52 -1.77 -2.10
CA VAL A 10 -6.29 -2.92 -2.55
C VAL A 10 -6.46 -2.85 -4.06
N PHE A 11 -6.08 -3.91 -4.77
CA PHE A 11 -6.27 -4.00 -6.21
C PHE A 11 -7.54 -4.78 -6.55
N ARG A 12 -8.23 -4.36 -7.60
CA ARG A 12 -9.37 -5.09 -8.11
C ARG A 12 -8.92 -6.40 -8.78
N ASP A 13 -7.83 -6.33 -9.54
CA ASP A 13 -7.26 -7.47 -10.24
C ASP A 13 -5.86 -7.75 -9.73
N PRO A 14 -5.34 -8.98 -9.88
CA PRO A 14 -3.99 -9.27 -9.40
C PRO A 14 -2.94 -8.34 -10.05
N PRO A 15 -2.14 -7.63 -9.25
CA PRO A 15 -1.11 -6.76 -9.81
C PRO A 15 0.06 -7.57 -10.34
N PRO A 16 0.87 -6.99 -11.26
CA PRO A 16 2.11 -7.64 -11.69
C PRO A 16 3.01 -7.92 -10.49
N GLU A 17 3.67 -9.06 -10.49
CA GLU A 17 4.53 -9.47 -9.37
C GLU A 17 5.65 -8.48 -9.10
N ALA A 18 6.16 -7.82 -10.12
CA ALA A 18 7.28 -6.89 -10.00
C ALA A 18 6.85 -5.50 -9.53
N LEU A 19 5.56 -5.20 -9.45
CA LEU A 19 5.09 -3.85 -9.15
C LEU A 19 5.53 -3.37 -7.76
N ILE A 20 5.17 -4.11 -6.71
CA ILE A 20 5.51 -3.71 -5.35
C ILE A 20 7.02 -3.73 -5.12
N PRO A 21 7.77 -4.79 -5.51
CA PRO A 21 9.22 -4.75 -5.39
C PRO A 21 9.86 -3.59 -6.12
N SER A 22 9.34 -3.21 -7.28
CA SER A 22 9.84 -2.07 -8.05
C SER A 22 9.65 -0.76 -7.29
N MET A 23 8.49 -0.57 -6.66
CA MET A 23 8.22 0.64 -5.88
C MET A 23 9.11 0.72 -4.63
N LEU A 24 9.37 -0.41 -3.99
CA LEU A 24 10.30 -0.47 -2.85
C LEU A 24 11.72 -0.13 -3.29
N LYS A 25 12.15 -0.69 -4.40
CA LYS A 25 13.51 -0.48 -4.90
C LYS A 25 13.73 0.97 -5.32
N SER A 26 12.73 1.62 -5.89
CA SER A 26 12.85 3.01 -6.34
C SER A 26 12.76 4.02 -5.20
N GLY A 27 12.35 3.58 -4.01
CA GLY A 27 12.15 4.48 -2.88
C GLY A 27 10.76 5.12 -2.84
N ALA A 28 9.87 4.75 -3.75
CA ALA A 28 8.50 5.27 -3.73
C ALA A 28 7.77 4.78 -2.48
N LEU A 29 8.06 3.57 -2.02
CA LEU A 29 7.56 3.02 -0.77
C LEU A 29 8.71 2.74 0.18
N GLY A 30 8.49 2.97 1.48
CA GLY A 30 9.44 2.58 2.51
C GLY A 30 9.20 1.18 3.02
N GLY A 31 8.01 0.63 2.82
CA GLY A 31 7.70 -0.73 3.21
C GLY A 31 6.40 -1.19 2.59
N ALA A 32 6.25 -2.50 2.45
CA ALA A 32 5.02 -3.10 1.96
C ALA A 32 4.89 -4.50 2.50
N ILE A 33 3.71 -4.83 3.03
CA ILE A 33 3.41 -6.14 3.60
C ILE A 33 2.15 -6.66 2.92
N PRO A 34 2.22 -7.83 2.26
CA PRO A 34 1.01 -8.42 1.69
C PRO A 34 0.06 -8.86 2.80
N VAL A 35 -1.19 -8.45 2.71
CA VAL A 35 -2.22 -8.81 3.68
C VAL A 35 -3.11 -9.91 3.12
N PHE A 36 -3.51 -9.73 1.88
CA PHE A 36 -4.25 -10.69 1.08
C PHE A 36 -3.64 -10.70 -0.32
N ASP A 37 -4.11 -11.56 -1.20
CA ASP A 37 -3.55 -11.71 -2.55
C ASP A 37 -3.52 -10.39 -3.33
N ARG A 38 -4.49 -9.50 -3.09
CA ARG A 38 -4.61 -8.24 -3.82
C ARG A 38 -4.60 -7.04 -2.90
N ALA A 39 -4.20 -7.22 -1.65
CA ALA A 39 -4.20 -6.15 -0.66
C ALA A 39 -2.85 -6.09 0.04
N PHE A 40 -2.35 -4.88 0.22
CA PHE A 40 -1.04 -4.63 0.80
C PHE A 40 -1.13 -3.51 1.82
N GLN A 41 -0.44 -3.67 2.93
CA GLN A 41 -0.19 -2.58 3.86
C GLN A 41 1.10 -1.93 3.42
N ILE A 42 1.04 -0.66 3.01
CA ILE A 42 2.18 0.06 2.50
C ILE A 42 2.49 1.26 3.38
N GLY A 43 3.72 1.72 3.33
CA GLY A 43 4.13 2.89 4.10
C GLY A 43 5.27 3.63 3.43
N ALA A 44 5.37 4.92 3.75
CA ALA A 44 6.45 5.76 3.26
C ALA A 44 6.60 6.98 4.13
N SER A 45 7.80 7.58 4.13
CA SER A 45 8.08 8.80 4.89
C SER A 45 7.64 10.02 4.09
N CYS A 46 6.34 10.20 3.97
CA CYS A 46 5.76 11.32 3.24
C CYS A 46 4.33 11.53 3.70
N SER A 47 3.69 12.59 3.20
CA SER A 47 2.28 12.85 3.51
C SER A 47 1.37 11.88 2.77
N PRO A 48 0.13 11.68 3.23
CA PRO A 48 -0.84 10.87 2.49
C PRO A 48 -1.07 11.36 1.06
N SER A 49 -1.10 12.66 0.84
CA SER A 49 -1.27 13.23 -0.50
C SER A 49 -0.11 12.85 -1.41
N GLU A 50 1.11 12.92 -0.89
CA GLU A 50 2.31 12.57 -1.64
C GLU A 50 2.32 11.08 -1.97
N LEU A 51 1.96 10.24 -1.01
CA LEU A 51 1.92 8.81 -1.26
C LEU A 51 0.89 8.45 -2.33
N ARG A 52 -0.29 9.07 -2.28
CA ARG A 52 -1.30 8.86 -3.33
C ARG A 52 -0.79 9.30 -4.70
N HIS A 53 -0.04 10.40 -4.74
CA HIS A 53 0.55 10.88 -5.99
C HIS A 53 1.54 9.88 -6.55
N ARG A 54 2.39 9.30 -5.69
CA ARG A 54 3.33 8.26 -6.09
C ARG A 54 2.62 7.02 -6.64
N LEU A 55 1.53 6.62 -5.99
CA LEU A 55 0.74 5.47 -6.47
C LEU A 55 0.18 5.73 -7.85
N LYS A 56 -0.33 6.91 -8.12
CA LYS A 56 -0.85 7.26 -9.44
C LYS A 56 0.24 7.18 -10.51
N SER A 57 1.46 7.57 -10.17
CA SER A 57 2.58 7.53 -11.11
C SER A 57 3.03 6.11 -11.41
N TYR A 58 3.03 5.24 -10.41
CA TYR A 58 3.52 3.88 -10.55
C TYR A 58 2.48 2.87 -11.01
N ILE A 59 1.20 3.17 -10.84
CA ILE A 59 0.13 2.22 -11.12
C ILE A 59 -0.89 2.81 -12.10
N PRO A 60 -0.47 3.22 -13.30
CA PRO A 60 -1.43 3.69 -14.30
C PRO A 60 -2.18 2.51 -14.90
N GLY A 61 -3.49 2.64 -15.04
CA GLY A 61 -4.29 1.63 -15.72
C GLY A 61 -4.73 0.43 -14.91
N LEU A 62 -4.31 0.32 -13.65
CA LEU A 62 -4.78 -0.73 -12.75
C LEU A 62 -5.77 -0.15 -11.76
N PRO A 63 -7.01 -0.66 -11.71
CA PRO A 63 -7.97 -0.21 -10.70
C PRO A 63 -7.53 -0.62 -9.29
N TYR A 64 -7.50 0.36 -8.39
CA TYR A 64 -7.14 0.12 -7.00
C TYR A 64 -7.85 1.12 -6.09
N ALA A 65 -7.90 0.79 -4.82
CA ALA A 65 -8.37 1.69 -3.77
C ALA A 65 -7.32 1.76 -2.68
N CYS A 66 -7.16 2.91 -2.06
CA CYS A 66 -6.25 3.06 -0.95
C CYS A 66 -6.83 4.01 0.08
N GLY A 67 -6.42 3.83 1.33
CA GLY A 67 -6.87 4.67 2.43
C GLY A 67 -5.86 4.65 3.56
N VAL A 68 -5.84 5.72 4.36
CA VAL A 68 -4.93 5.84 5.49
C VAL A 68 -5.34 4.85 6.58
N LEU A 69 -4.36 4.13 7.12
CA LEU A 69 -4.58 3.21 8.22
C LEU A 69 -4.53 3.95 9.55
N ARG A 70 -5.49 3.64 10.41
CA ARG A 70 -5.55 4.14 11.77
C ARG A 70 -5.56 2.94 12.72
N PRO A 71 -4.51 2.75 13.54
CA PRO A 71 -4.40 1.56 14.38
C PRO A 71 -5.63 1.32 15.28
N GLU A 72 -6.24 2.38 15.78
CA GLU A 72 -7.38 2.27 16.69
C GLU A 72 -8.67 1.80 16.02
N THR A 73 -8.74 1.85 14.69
CA THR A 73 -9.95 1.45 13.96
C THR A 73 -9.69 0.39 12.90
N PHE A 74 -8.45 -0.06 12.75
CA PHE A 74 -8.07 -0.96 11.66
C PHE A 74 -7.83 -2.36 12.20
N LEU A 75 -8.48 -3.34 11.59
CA LEU A 75 -8.31 -4.75 11.92
C LEU A 75 -8.09 -5.55 10.64
N ILE A 76 -7.08 -6.39 10.64
CA ILE A 76 -6.87 -7.37 9.58
C ILE A 76 -7.08 -8.75 10.17
N ASP A 77 -8.11 -9.43 9.69
CA ASP A 77 -8.38 -10.82 10.06
C ASP A 77 -8.13 -11.67 8.82
N ARG A 78 -7.15 -12.53 8.90
CA ARG A 78 -6.76 -13.38 7.78
C ARG A 78 -7.49 -14.71 7.77
N GLY A 79 -8.44 -14.89 8.64
CA GLY A 79 -9.21 -16.12 8.70
C GLY A 79 -8.44 -17.32 9.18
N THR A 80 -7.34 -17.11 9.82
CA THR A 80 -6.47 -18.20 10.28
C THR A 80 -6.97 -18.79 11.57
N GLY A 81 -8.08 -18.79 11.91
CA GLY A 81 -8.74 -19.50 12.97
C GLY A 81 -7.91 -19.97 14.16
N GLY A 82 -7.04 -19.31 14.58
CA GLY A 82 -6.34 -19.88 15.58
C GLY A 82 -5.34 -19.58 16.29
#